data_21a579dffa9c46046f77c55d727b8ba5
#
_entry.id   21a579dffa9c46046f77c55d727b8ba5
#
_cell.length_a   1.000
_cell.length_b   1.000
_cell.length_c   1.000
_cell.angle_alpha   90.00
_cell.angle_beta   90.00
_cell.angle_gamma   90.00
#
_symmetry.space_group_name_H-M   'P 1'
#
loop_
_entity.id
_entity.type
_entity.pdbx_description
1 polymer ?
#
loop_
_entity_poly.entity_id
_entity_poly.type
_entity_poly.pdbx_seq_one_letter_code
_entity_poly.pdbx_strand_id
1 'polypeptide(L)'
;MATSSPFSFLDQLFDKASSVLKPPPAVVREVQQRLVLLLNHVLMQEPEAMTRLARQNQRSARLQWRDFTIDLMATPAGLLDLAPPGMRADLLLTVEEASPLNLIGKTLAGEKPNVRIEGDVQFAAEVSWLVDH
;
A
#
# COMPACT_ATOMS: atom_id res chain seq x y z
N MET A 1 5.44 -5.70 34.05
CA MET A 1 4.46 -5.73 33.37
C MET A 1 3.76 -4.57 33.05
N ALA A 2 3.83 -4.29 32.10
CA ALA A 2 3.38 -3.09 31.77
C ALA A 2 2.03 -3.11 31.45
N THR A 3 1.40 -2.29 31.97
CA THR A 3 0.14 -1.99 31.53
C THR A 3 0.19 -1.14 30.34
N SER A 4 0.93 -1.56 29.42
CA SER A 4 0.97 -0.80 28.20
C SER A 4 -0.36 -0.83 27.51
N SER A 5 -0.63 0.18 26.72
CA SER A 5 -1.80 0.23 25.88
C SER A 5 -1.77 -0.91 24.85
N PRO A 6 -2.91 -1.30 24.28
CA PRO A 6 -2.93 -2.28 23.19
C PRO A 6 -2.04 -1.90 22.03
N PHE A 7 -1.83 -0.60 21.83
CA PHE A 7 -0.98 -0.10 20.74
C PHE A 7 0.50 -0.34 21.01
N SER A 8 0.94 -0.38 22.26
CA SER A 8 2.33 -0.74 22.56
C SER A 8 2.66 -2.15 22.16
N PHE A 9 1.72 -3.07 22.32
CA PHE A 9 1.89 -4.45 21.89
C PHE A 9 2.09 -4.53 20.38
N LEU A 10 1.26 -3.82 19.63
CA LEU A 10 1.37 -3.80 18.18
C LEU A 10 2.69 -3.20 17.72
N ASP A 11 3.13 -2.13 18.37
CA ASP A 11 4.38 -1.48 18.05
C ASP A 11 5.57 -2.42 18.25
N GLN A 12 5.58 -3.16 19.36
CA GLN A 12 6.60 -4.16 19.63
C GLN A 12 6.60 -5.29 18.59
N LEU A 13 5.44 -5.72 18.16
CA LEU A 13 5.34 -6.75 17.13
C LEU A 13 5.92 -6.27 15.82
N PHE A 14 5.59 -5.06 15.41
CA PHE A 14 6.12 -4.50 14.17
C PHE A 14 7.63 -4.31 14.25
N ASP A 15 8.15 -3.84 15.38
CA ASP A 15 9.58 -3.65 15.55
C ASP A 15 10.33 -4.98 15.50
N LYS A 16 9.82 -6.00 16.15
CA LYS A 16 10.44 -7.32 16.09
C LYS A 16 10.40 -7.90 14.69
N ALA A 17 9.29 -7.76 14.01
CA ALA A 17 9.15 -8.29 12.65
C ALA A 17 10.12 -7.60 11.69
N SER A 18 10.33 -6.30 11.86
CA SER A 18 11.15 -5.54 10.93
C SER A 18 12.64 -5.57 11.28
N SER A 19 13.01 -5.72 12.57
CA SER A 19 14.40 -5.56 12.98
C SER A 19 15.13 -6.88 13.23
N VAL A 20 14.43 -7.94 13.61
CA VAL A 20 15.07 -9.19 14.01
C VAL A 20 15.00 -10.26 12.94
N LEU A 21 13.85 -10.43 12.32
CA LEU A 21 13.64 -11.49 11.34
C LEU A 21 12.95 -10.94 10.11
N LYS A 22 13.49 -11.27 8.98
CA LYS A 22 12.73 -11.08 7.76
C LYS A 22 11.62 -12.12 7.75
N PRO A 23 10.35 -11.74 7.56
CA PRO A 23 9.27 -12.72 7.53
C PRO A 23 9.49 -13.72 6.41
N PRO A 24 9.07 -14.98 6.57
CA PRO A 24 9.15 -15.95 5.50
C PRO A 24 8.42 -15.46 4.25
N PRO A 25 8.88 -15.83 3.05
CA PRO A 25 8.21 -15.38 1.82
C PRO A 25 6.71 -15.71 1.77
N ALA A 26 6.32 -16.85 2.34
CA ALA A 26 4.89 -17.21 2.38
C ALA A 26 4.07 -16.24 3.21
N VAL A 27 4.61 -15.77 4.34
CA VAL A 27 3.91 -14.79 5.19
C VAL A 27 3.83 -13.45 4.51
N VAL A 28 4.91 -13.00 3.89
CA VAL A 28 4.92 -11.75 3.14
C VAL A 28 3.88 -11.77 2.03
N ARG A 29 3.82 -12.88 1.29
CA ARG A 29 2.87 -13.02 0.19
C ARG A 29 1.43 -12.98 0.68
N GLU A 30 1.15 -13.63 1.80
CA GLU A 30 -0.19 -13.61 2.38
C GLU A 30 -0.60 -12.22 2.81
N VAL A 31 0.30 -11.47 3.44
CA VAL A 31 0.04 -10.08 3.83
C VAL A 31 -0.23 -9.23 2.60
N GLN A 32 0.58 -9.40 1.54
CA GLN A 32 0.39 -8.67 0.30
C GLN A 32 -0.96 -8.97 -0.33
N GLN A 33 -1.38 -10.23 -0.35
CA GLN A 33 -2.68 -10.62 -0.91
C GLN A 33 -3.83 -10.01 -0.13
N ARG A 34 -3.73 -10.01 1.19
CA ARG A 34 -4.77 -9.40 2.04
C ARG A 34 -4.85 -7.91 1.84
N LEU A 35 -3.71 -7.26 1.68
CA LEU A 35 -3.68 -5.83 1.40
C LEU A 35 -4.35 -5.52 0.06
N VAL A 36 -4.08 -6.32 -0.97
CA VAL A 36 -4.73 -6.16 -2.27
C VAL A 36 -6.24 -6.31 -2.14
N LEU A 37 -6.71 -7.30 -1.39
CA LEU A 37 -8.14 -7.48 -1.17
C LEU A 37 -8.78 -6.28 -0.48
N LEU A 38 -8.10 -5.74 0.51
CA LEU A 38 -8.59 -4.56 1.21
C LEU A 38 -8.66 -3.35 0.30
N LEU A 39 -7.61 -3.11 -0.48
CA LEU A 39 -7.57 -1.99 -1.42
C LEU A 39 -8.66 -2.13 -2.47
N ASN A 40 -8.89 -3.34 -2.98
CA ASN A 40 -9.94 -3.59 -3.96
C ASN A 40 -11.32 -3.36 -3.36
N HIS A 41 -11.51 -3.73 -2.10
CA HIS A 41 -12.77 -3.47 -1.42
C HIS A 41 -13.08 -1.98 -1.36
N VAL A 42 -12.06 -1.18 -1.05
CA VAL A 42 -12.21 0.29 -1.03
C VAL A 42 -12.46 0.83 -2.43
N LEU A 43 -11.74 0.32 -3.43
CA LEU A 43 -11.92 0.76 -4.82
C LEU A 43 -13.31 0.46 -5.34
N MET A 44 -13.90 -0.68 -4.97
CA MET A 44 -15.24 -1.05 -5.40
C MET A 44 -16.31 -0.09 -4.91
N GLN A 45 -16.03 0.67 -3.87
CA GLN A 45 -16.97 1.66 -3.35
C GLN A 45 -16.94 2.97 -4.14
N GLU A 46 -15.94 3.13 -5.02
CA GLU A 46 -15.75 4.34 -5.80
C GLU A 46 -15.70 4.02 -7.30
N PRO A 47 -16.83 4.04 -8.00
CA PRO A 47 -16.87 3.67 -9.43
C PRO A 47 -15.94 4.53 -10.28
N GLU A 48 -15.77 5.81 -9.96
CA GLU A 48 -14.87 6.68 -10.71
C GLU A 48 -13.42 6.26 -10.54
N ALA A 49 -13.03 5.82 -9.34
CA ALA A 49 -11.70 5.31 -9.09
C ALA A 49 -11.43 4.07 -9.96
N MET A 50 -12.39 3.16 -10.04
CA MET A 50 -12.27 1.98 -10.89
C MET A 50 -12.12 2.34 -12.36
N THR A 51 -12.90 3.31 -12.84
CA THR A 51 -12.81 3.77 -14.22
C THR A 51 -11.43 4.36 -14.53
N ARG A 52 -10.91 5.17 -13.64
CA ARG A 52 -9.59 5.78 -13.81
C ARG A 52 -8.48 4.74 -13.80
N LEU A 53 -8.57 3.79 -12.88
CA LEU A 53 -7.56 2.74 -12.76
C LEU A 53 -7.59 1.79 -13.96
N ALA A 54 -8.77 1.51 -14.50
CA ALA A 54 -8.91 0.66 -15.69
C ALA A 54 -8.18 1.26 -16.90
N ARG A 55 -8.10 2.58 -16.99
CA ARG A 55 -7.35 3.25 -18.06
C ARG A 55 -5.86 2.97 -17.98
N GLN A 56 -5.37 2.59 -16.80
CA GLN A 56 -3.96 2.30 -16.55
C GLN A 56 -3.71 0.79 -16.51
N ASN A 57 -4.57 0.01 -17.17
CA ASN A 57 -4.46 -1.44 -17.23
C ASN A 57 -3.04 -1.89 -17.62
N GLN A 58 -2.51 -2.87 -16.90
CA GLN A 58 -1.19 -3.44 -17.06
C GLN A 58 -0.03 -2.54 -16.60
N ARG A 59 -0.31 -1.35 -16.10
CA ARG A 59 0.74 -0.54 -15.51
C ARG A 59 0.94 -0.97 -14.06
N SER A 60 2.19 -0.95 -13.62
CA SER A 60 2.53 -1.41 -12.29
C SER A 60 3.08 -0.29 -11.43
N ALA A 61 2.84 -0.40 -10.13
CA ALA A 61 3.34 0.53 -9.15
C ALA A 61 4.01 -0.25 -8.03
N ARG A 62 5.17 0.23 -7.60
CA ARG A 62 5.85 -0.31 -6.43
C ARG A 62 5.55 0.60 -5.25
N LEU A 63 4.95 0.02 -4.21
CA LEU A 63 4.68 0.73 -2.97
C LEU A 63 5.74 0.33 -1.96
N GLN A 64 6.46 1.32 -1.42
CA GLN A 64 7.46 1.10 -0.40
C GLN A 64 7.08 1.81 0.88
N TRP A 65 7.19 1.10 1.98
CA TRP A 65 7.00 1.68 3.29
C TRP A 65 7.99 1.00 4.23
N ARG A 66 9.03 1.73 4.64
CA ARG A 66 10.14 1.18 5.41
C ARG A 66 10.75 0.01 4.63
N ASP A 67 10.83 -1.19 5.23
CA ASP A 67 11.37 -2.37 4.57
C ASP A 67 10.32 -3.17 3.83
N PHE A 68 9.06 -2.74 3.89
CA PHE A 68 7.97 -3.42 3.22
C PHE A 68 7.82 -2.89 1.80
N THR A 69 7.76 -3.80 0.84
CA THR A 69 7.57 -3.46 -0.56
C THR A 69 6.49 -4.36 -1.15
N ILE A 70 5.59 -3.77 -1.92
CA ILE A 70 4.59 -4.52 -2.65
C ILE A 70 4.49 -3.97 -4.07
N ASP A 71 4.49 -4.86 -5.06
CA ASP A 71 4.34 -4.51 -6.45
C ASP A 71 2.91 -4.78 -6.88
N LEU A 72 2.22 -3.75 -7.32
CA LEU A 72 0.80 -3.81 -7.70
C LEU A 72 0.65 -3.52 -9.18
N MET A 73 -0.36 -4.10 -9.79
CA MET A 73 -0.67 -3.89 -11.20
C MET A 73 -2.15 -3.56 -11.34
N ALA A 74 -2.47 -2.58 -12.18
CA ALA A 74 -3.85 -2.25 -12.50
C ALA A 74 -4.44 -3.29 -13.44
N THR A 75 -5.69 -3.67 -13.19
CA THR A 75 -6.40 -4.66 -14.00
C THR A 75 -7.39 -4.00 -14.95
N PRO A 76 -7.87 -4.72 -15.98
CA PRO A 76 -8.90 -4.18 -16.86
C PRO A 76 -10.19 -3.81 -16.15
N ALA A 77 -10.47 -4.46 -15.02
CA ALA A 77 -11.67 -4.18 -14.25
C ALA A 77 -11.57 -2.92 -13.39
N GLY A 78 -10.39 -2.29 -13.34
CA GLY A 78 -10.19 -1.11 -12.49
C GLY A 78 -9.86 -1.46 -11.05
N LEU A 79 -9.33 -2.64 -10.83
CA LEU A 79 -8.89 -3.11 -9.53
C LEU A 79 -7.38 -3.29 -9.54
N LEU A 80 -6.83 -3.77 -8.43
CA LEU A 80 -5.41 -4.03 -8.29
C LEU A 80 -5.15 -5.52 -8.17
N ASP A 81 -3.99 -5.95 -8.63
CA ASP A 81 -3.50 -7.31 -8.46
C ASP A 81 -2.02 -7.24 -8.14
N LEU A 82 -1.47 -8.31 -7.63
CA LEU A 82 -0.02 -8.39 -7.44
C LEU A 82 0.64 -8.47 -8.80
N ALA A 83 1.68 -7.64 -9.01
CA ALA A 83 2.42 -7.67 -10.26
C ALA A 83 3.23 -8.97 -10.37
N PRO A 84 3.40 -9.52 -11.59
CA PRO A 84 4.24 -10.69 -11.78
C PRO A 84 5.69 -10.42 -11.36
N PRO A 85 6.40 -11.43 -10.87
CA PRO A 85 7.81 -11.28 -10.52
C PRO A 85 8.63 -10.80 -11.72
N GLY A 86 9.54 -9.86 -11.46
CA GLY A 86 10.40 -9.33 -12.51
C GLY A 86 9.77 -8.25 -13.38
N MET A 87 8.51 -7.89 -13.14
CA MET A 87 7.89 -6.81 -13.87
C MET A 87 8.46 -5.47 -13.44
N ARG A 88 8.83 -4.63 -14.40
CA ARG A 88 9.36 -3.31 -14.10
C ARG A 88 8.24 -2.38 -13.65
N ALA A 89 8.46 -1.67 -12.56
CA ALA A 89 7.47 -0.73 -12.04
C ALA A 89 7.44 0.53 -12.88
N ASP A 90 6.24 0.96 -13.27
CA ASP A 90 6.04 2.22 -13.97
C ASP A 90 5.98 3.40 -13.01
N LEU A 91 5.69 3.13 -11.75
CA LEU A 91 5.50 4.14 -10.73
C LEU A 91 6.10 3.65 -9.42
N LEU A 92 6.73 4.56 -8.68
CA LEU A 92 7.23 4.28 -7.34
C LEU A 92 6.48 5.16 -6.35
N LEU A 93 5.86 4.52 -5.38
CA LEU A 93 5.16 5.18 -4.29
C LEU A 93 5.91 4.94 -3.01
N THR A 94 6.34 6.00 -2.35
CA THR A 94 7.05 5.88 -1.08
C THR A 94 6.24 6.54 0.02
N VAL A 95 5.83 5.74 1.01
CA VAL A 95 5.12 6.25 2.16
C VAL A 95 6.16 6.75 3.16
N GLU A 96 6.07 8.03 3.51
CA GLU A 96 7.09 8.69 4.34
C GLU A 96 6.79 8.63 5.82
N GLU A 97 5.71 8.00 6.23
CA GLU A 97 5.40 7.88 7.64
C GLU A 97 6.26 6.81 8.30
N ALA A 98 6.99 7.17 9.34
CA ALA A 98 7.95 6.28 9.98
C ALA A 98 7.29 5.26 10.91
N SER A 99 6.15 5.58 11.51
CA SER A 99 5.53 4.73 12.52
C SER A 99 4.21 4.15 12.01
N PRO A 100 4.00 2.83 12.16
CA PRO A 100 2.71 2.22 11.82
C PRO A 100 1.55 2.83 12.59
N LEU A 101 1.77 3.16 13.86
CA LEU A 101 0.72 3.74 14.68
C LEU A 101 0.35 5.14 14.24
N ASN A 102 1.34 5.94 13.83
CA ASN A 102 1.08 7.26 13.29
C ASN A 102 0.31 7.18 11.98
N LEU A 103 0.64 6.22 11.14
CA LEU A 103 -0.08 6.02 9.88
C LEU A 103 -1.54 5.66 10.13
N ILE A 104 -1.80 4.74 11.05
CA ILE A 104 -3.15 4.35 11.42
C ILE A 104 -3.89 5.54 12.04
N GLY A 105 -3.25 6.27 12.95
CA GLY A 105 -3.84 7.44 13.59
C GLY A 105 -4.23 8.52 12.61
N LYS A 106 -3.37 8.82 11.65
CA LYS A 106 -3.68 9.79 10.61
C LYS A 106 -4.85 9.33 9.75
N THR A 107 -4.87 8.06 9.38
CA THR A 107 -5.95 7.51 8.57
C THR A 107 -7.29 7.58 9.31
N LEU A 108 -7.31 7.23 10.60
CA LEU A 108 -8.52 7.30 11.41
C LEU A 108 -9.00 8.74 11.61
N ALA A 109 -8.08 9.69 11.65
CA ALA A 109 -8.41 11.10 11.77
C ALA A 109 -8.85 11.73 10.44
N GLY A 110 -8.85 10.96 9.37
CA GLY A 110 -9.18 11.48 8.05
C GLY A 110 -8.02 12.19 7.37
N GLU A 111 -6.84 12.14 7.94
CA GLU A 111 -5.66 12.75 7.34
C GLU A 111 -5.05 11.81 6.31
N LYS A 112 -4.48 12.40 5.27
CA LYS A 112 -3.84 11.62 4.21
C LYS A 112 -2.38 11.37 4.56
N PRO A 113 -1.86 10.16 4.29
CA PRO A 113 -0.44 9.91 4.51
C PRO A 113 0.40 10.68 3.51
N ASN A 114 1.63 11.00 3.91
CA ASN A 114 2.59 11.61 3.00
C ASN A 114 3.14 10.53 2.08
N VAL A 115 2.85 10.64 0.81
CA VAL A 115 3.29 9.67 -0.20
C VAL A 115 4.06 10.42 -1.28
N ARG A 116 5.28 9.98 -1.56
CA ARG A 116 6.06 10.49 -2.68
C ARG A 116 5.76 9.63 -3.89
N ILE A 117 5.44 10.27 -5.00
CA ILE A 117 5.07 9.57 -6.24
C ILE A 117 6.07 9.95 -7.32
N GLU A 118 6.72 8.96 -7.91
CA GLU A 118 7.71 9.15 -8.97
C GLU A 118 7.45 8.16 -10.11
N GLY A 119 7.60 8.59 -11.34
CA GLY A 119 7.50 7.72 -12.51
C GLY A 119 6.59 8.25 -13.60
N ASP A 120 5.82 7.38 -14.23
CA ASP A 120 4.94 7.71 -15.33
C ASP A 120 3.96 8.81 -14.95
N VAL A 121 3.92 9.89 -15.76
CA VAL A 121 3.16 11.09 -15.42
C VAL A 121 1.65 10.82 -15.39
N GLN A 122 1.14 10.07 -16.35
CA GLN A 122 -0.29 9.80 -16.43
C GLN A 122 -0.74 8.91 -15.30
N PHE A 123 0.00 7.86 -15.02
CA PHE A 123 -0.31 6.96 -13.91
C PHE A 123 -0.17 7.68 -12.58
N ALA A 124 0.85 8.53 -12.44
CA ALA A 124 1.04 9.33 -11.24
C ALA A 124 -0.16 10.25 -10.98
N ALA A 125 -0.70 10.87 -12.03
CA ALA A 125 -1.86 11.73 -11.91
C ALA A 125 -3.09 10.95 -11.44
N GLU A 126 -3.31 9.76 -11.97
CA GLU A 126 -4.43 8.93 -11.56
C GLU A 126 -4.29 8.45 -10.10
N VAL A 127 -3.10 8.05 -9.71
CA VAL A 127 -2.85 7.62 -8.34
C VAL A 127 -2.99 8.79 -7.35
N SER A 128 -2.51 9.98 -7.73
CA SER A 128 -2.69 11.18 -6.91
C SER A 128 -4.16 11.48 -6.68
N TRP A 129 -4.97 11.34 -7.73
CA TRP A 129 -6.41 11.51 -7.60
C TRP A 129 -7.00 10.48 -6.62
N LEU A 130 -6.58 9.23 -6.72
CA LEU A 130 -7.04 8.16 -5.83
C LEU A 130 -6.67 8.45 -4.37
N VAL A 131 -5.46 8.92 -4.12
CA VAL A 131 -5.01 9.23 -2.77
C VAL A 131 -5.79 10.41 -2.21
N ASP A 132 -6.18 11.36 -3.05
CA ASP A 132 -6.91 12.56 -2.63
C ASP A 132 -8.40 12.30 -2.42
N HIS A 133 -8.90 11.19 -2.83
CA HIS A 133 -10.29 10.81 -2.69
C HIS A 133 -10.43 9.50 -1.93
#